data_8dc267286240d46c5f42231f3c1cb3e1
#
_entry.id   8dc267286240d46c5f42231f3c1cb3e1
#
_cell.length_a   1.000
_cell.length_b   1.000
_cell.length_c   1.000
_cell.angle_alpha   90.00
_cell.angle_beta   90.00
_cell.angle_gamma   90.00
#
_symmetry.space_group_name_H-M   'P 1'
#
loop_
_entity.id
_entity.type
_entity.pdbx_description
1 polymer ?
#
loop_
_entity_poly.entity_id
_entity_poly.type
_entity_poly.pdbx_seq_one_letter_code
_entity_poly.pdbx_strand_id
1 'polypeptide(L)'
;MRQNNKKSFKTLGPLSALLVTTLHERSQLLFSISDVKKIAGLADASARSFVRSLVQRGLVTRLKPGLFVLLPFELGRETEYMGHPWLVAKVLAGGKDYYLSHGTAMEAHQMVTQPQLAVYVTALKPLRSRSIMGTEFRFIHGQGKHLFGIEEHWATKQEKVQVSDIDRTIIDGLKQPEYCGGITEVAKGLWMQRERVSPERLVTYAIRLRVGAVM
;
A
#
# COMPACT_ATOMS: atom_id res chain seq x y z
N MET A 1 29.10 -6.51 -22.01
CA MET A 1 28.91 -5.10 -22.43
C MET A 1 28.47 -4.30 -21.22
N ARG A 2 29.29 -3.48 -20.61
CA ARG A 2 28.94 -2.59 -19.51
C ARG A 2 28.18 -1.40 -20.10
N GLN A 3 26.88 -1.29 -19.86
CA GLN A 3 26.14 -0.06 -20.16
C GLN A 3 26.71 1.06 -19.28
N ASN A 4 27.32 2.01 -19.94
CA ASN A 4 27.85 3.24 -19.34
C ASN A 4 26.64 4.12 -18.95
N ASN A 5 26.09 3.91 -17.77
CA ASN A 5 24.97 4.67 -17.24
C ASN A 5 25.48 6.05 -16.83
N LYS A 6 25.56 6.99 -17.78
CA LYS A 6 25.79 8.41 -17.49
C LYS A 6 24.63 8.85 -16.59
N LYS A 7 24.86 8.84 -15.27
CA LYS A 7 23.91 9.38 -14.28
C LYS A 7 23.68 10.86 -14.60
N SER A 8 22.63 11.13 -15.36
CA SER A 8 22.18 12.50 -15.69
C SER A 8 21.73 13.22 -14.41
N PHE A 9 22.06 14.51 -14.28
CA PHE A 9 21.50 15.32 -13.22
C PHE A 9 19.98 15.45 -13.39
N LYS A 10 19.22 15.39 -12.27
CA LYS A 10 17.78 15.60 -12.26
C LYS A 10 17.48 17.07 -12.51
N THR A 11 17.21 17.43 -13.78
CA THR A 11 16.86 18.82 -14.14
C THR A 11 15.34 18.98 -14.24
N LEU A 12 14.81 20.08 -13.75
CA LEU A 12 13.39 20.45 -13.84
C LEU A 12 13.20 21.51 -14.92
N GLY A 13 12.52 21.15 -16.00
CA GLY A 13 11.95 22.17 -16.90
C GLY A 13 10.62 22.70 -16.34
N PRO A 14 10.07 23.80 -16.88
CA PRO A 14 8.88 24.47 -16.33
C PRO A 14 7.69 23.53 -16.06
N LEU A 15 7.36 22.67 -17.03
CA LEU A 15 6.25 21.72 -16.90
C LEU A 15 6.51 20.63 -15.85
N SER A 16 7.78 20.20 -15.72
CA SER A 16 8.18 19.23 -14.69
C SER A 16 8.12 19.87 -13.30
N ALA A 17 8.53 21.12 -13.19
CA ALA A 17 8.44 21.89 -11.95
C ALA A 17 6.99 22.06 -11.52
N LEU A 18 6.10 22.46 -12.44
CA LEU A 18 4.66 22.57 -12.18
C LEU A 18 4.07 21.25 -11.65
N LEU A 19 4.35 20.13 -12.31
CA LEU A 19 3.85 18.82 -11.86
C LEU A 19 4.36 18.47 -10.47
N VAL A 20 5.68 18.55 -10.27
CA VAL A 20 6.33 18.19 -9.00
C VAL A 20 5.80 19.06 -7.85
N THR A 21 5.75 20.39 -8.04
CA THR A 21 5.25 21.32 -7.01
C THR A 21 3.79 21.03 -6.67
N THR A 22 2.92 20.88 -7.69
CA THR A 22 1.50 20.59 -7.46
C THR A 22 1.28 19.26 -6.74
N LEU A 23 2.06 18.22 -7.08
CA LEU A 23 1.97 16.93 -6.39
C LEU A 23 2.43 17.03 -4.93
N HIS A 24 3.50 17.80 -4.65
CA HIS A 24 3.95 18.07 -3.28
C HIS A 24 2.93 18.89 -2.48
N GLU A 25 2.36 19.94 -3.03
CA GLU A 25 1.31 20.75 -2.40
C GLU A 25 0.10 19.91 -2.00
N ARG A 26 -0.25 18.92 -2.84
CA ARG A 26 -1.35 17.98 -2.57
C ARG A 26 -0.94 16.80 -1.69
N SER A 27 0.31 16.70 -1.27
CA SER A 27 0.89 15.51 -0.60
C SER A 27 0.64 14.19 -1.39
N GLN A 28 0.49 14.29 -2.71
CA GLN A 28 0.15 13.19 -3.61
C GLN A 28 1.41 12.67 -4.30
N LEU A 29 2.17 11.82 -3.62
CA LEU A 29 3.38 11.23 -4.23
C LEU A 29 3.05 10.18 -5.31
N LEU A 30 1.94 9.47 -5.16
CA LEU A 30 1.44 8.48 -6.13
C LEU A 30 0.46 9.15 -7.09
N PHE A 31 0.70 9.02 -8.39
CA PHE A 31 -0.12 9.67 -9.42
C PHE A 31 -0.29 8.83 -10.69
N SER A 32 -1.32 9.15 -11.46
CA SER A 32 -1.69 8.51 -12.71
C SER A 32 -1.47 9.44 -13.92
N ILE A 33 -1.60 8.89 -15.13
CA ILE A 33 -1.64 9.71 -16.36
C ILE A 33 -2.80 10.72 -16.32
N SER A 34 -3.94 10.36 -15.71
CA SER A 34 -5.07 11.27 -15.55
C SER A 34 -4.72 12.50 -14.70
N ASP A 35 -3.92 12.31 -13.64
CA ASP A 35 -3.47 13.42 -12.80
C ASP A 35 -2.53 14.35 -13.58
N VAL A 36 -1.62 13.78 -14.36
CA VAL A 36 -0.73 14.56 -15.24
C VAL A 36 -1.52 15.37 -16.27
N LYS A 37 -2.53 14.78 -16.90
CA LYS A 37 -3.41 15.50 -17.83
C LYS A 37 -4.08 16.70 -17.18
N LYS A 38 -4.60 16.52 -15.96
CA LYS A 38 -5.29 17.58 -15.20
C LYS A 38 -4.33 18.70 -14.77
N ILE A 39 -3.13 18.34 -14.29
CA ILE A 39 -2.16 19.31 -13.75
C ILE A 39 -1.47 20.07 -14.88
N ALA A 40 -1.02 19.35 -15.91
CA ALA A 40 -0.19 19.91 -16.99
C ALA A 40 -1.00 20.36 -18.22
N GLY A 41 -2.32 20.16 -18.24
CA GLY A 41 -3.18 20.52 -19.38
C GLY A 41 -2.86 19.73 -20.67
N LEU A 42 -2.31 18.52 -20.58
CA LEU A 42 -1.82 17.77 -21.72
C LEU A 42 -2.87 16.80 -22.28
N ALA A 43 -2.86 16.61 -23.59
CA ALA A 43 -3.55 15.50 -24.24
C ALA A 43 -2.93 14.14 -23.85
N ASP A 44 -3.68 13.04 -24.01
CA ASP A 44 -3.27 11.72 -23.51
C ASP A 44 -1.89 11.26 -24.04
N ALA A 45 -1.65 11.38 -25.35
CA ALA A 45 -0.38 11.00 -25.96
C ALA A 45 0.79 11.84 -25.44
N SER A 46 0.60 13.16 -25.32
CA SER A 46 1.59 14.09 -24.79
C SER A 46 1.89 13.83 -23.31
N ALA A 47 0.85 13.56 -22.49
CA ALA A 47 1.01 13.20 -21.08
C ALA A 47 1.83 11.91 -20.90
N ARG A 48 1.57 10.88 -21.72
CA ARG A 48 2.34 9.63 -21.70
C ARG A 48 3.79 9.84 -22.10
N SER A 49 4.04 10.63 -23.14
CA SER A 49 5.40 10.97 -23.58
C SER A 49 6.13 11.78 -22.53
N PHE A 50 5.47 12.75 -21.93
CA PHE A 50 6.02 13.57 -20.85
C PHE A 50 6.41 12.72 -19.63
N VAL A 51 5.53 11.85 -19.15
CA VAL A 51 5.84 10.95 -18.02
C VAL A 51 6.97 10.00 -18.36
N ARG A 52 7.05 9.47 -19.59
CA ARG A 52 8.18 8.65 -20.04
C ARG A 52 9.50 9.41 -19.91
N SER A 53 9.52 10.67 -20.31
CA SER A 53 10.69 11.54 -20.15
C SER A 53 11.06 11.75 -18.69
N LEU A 54 10.07 11.91 -17.78
CA LEU A 54 10.32 12.04 -16.33
C LEU A 54 10.95 10.76 -15.75
N VAL A 55 10.47 9.58 -16.18
CA VAL A 55 11.07 8.29 -15.77
C VAL A 55 12.51 8.19 -16.25
N GLN A 56 12.79 8.50 -17.52
CA GLN A 56 14.15 8.47 -18.09
C GLN A 56 15.10 9.42 -17.35
N ARG A 57 14.60 10.54 -16.85
CA ARG A 57 15.38 11.54 -16.09
C ARG A 57 15.48 11.20 -14.60
N GLY A 58 14.90 10.08 -14.14
CA GLY A 58 14.93 9.65 -12.74
C GLY A 58 14.17 10.56 -11.77
N LEU A 59 13.17 11.29 -12.27
CA LEU A 59 12.28 12.13 -11.43
C LEU A 59 11.08 11.34 -10.92
N VAL A 60 10.74 10.25 -11.61
CA VAL A 60 9.55 9.45 -11.37
C VAL A 60 9.88 7.99 -11.56
N THR A 61 9.39 7.13 -10.69
CA THR A 61 9.42 5.66 -10.87
C THR A 61 8.06 5.17 -11.38
N ARG A 62 8.07 4.28 -12.35
CA ARG A 62 6.87 3.58 -12.81
C ARG A 62 6.64 2.33 -12.00
N LEU A 63 5.57 2.27 -11.21
CA LEU A 63 5.22 1.10 -10.40
C LEU A 63 4.47 0.03 -11.20
N LYS A 64 3.57 0.47 -12.09
CA LYS A 64 2.84 -0.36 -13.05
C LYS A 64 2.36 0.49 -14.24
N PRO A 65 1.77 -0.09 -15.30
CA PRO A 65 1.13 0.68 -16.35
C PRO A 65 0.11 1.68 -15.76
N GLY A 66 0.34 2.98 -16.02
CA GLY A 66 -0.53 4.07 -15.59
C GLY A 66 -0.38 4.53 -14.14
N LEU A 67 0.49 3.91 -13.32
CA LEU A 67 0.76 4.32 -11.93
C LEU A 67 2.24 4.66 -11.75
N PHE A 68 2.50 5.82 -11.18
CA PHE A 68 3.82 6.38 -10.98
C PHE A 68 3.97 6.93 -9.58
N VAL A 69 5.21 7.00 -9.09
CA VAL A 69 5.57 7.65 -7.84
C VAL A 69 6.64 8.70 -8.10
N LEU A 70 6.47 9.85 -7.47
CA LEU A 70 7.47 10.92 -7.49
C LEU A 70 8.67 10.50 -6.63
N LEU A 71 9.88 10.65 -7.14
CA LEU A 71 11.09 10.41 -6.35
C LEU A 71 11.37 11.60 -5.44
N PRO A 72 11.54 11.39 -4.13
CA PRO A 72 12.05 12.41 -3.23
C PRO A 72 13.46 12.88 -3.68
N PHE A 73 13.71 14.18 -3.58
CA PHE A 73 15.02 14.75 -3.94
C PHE A 73 16.12 14.29 -2.98
N GLU A 74 15.77 13.95 -1.75
CA GLU A 74 16.65 13.44 -0.70
C GLU A 74 17.34 12.12 -1.09
N LEU A 75 16.74 11.36 -2.01
CA LEU A 75 17.33 10.14 -2.57
C LEU A 75 18.46 10.43 -3.60
N GLY A 76 18.77 11.71 -3.85
CA GLY A 76 19.87 12.14 -4.69
C GLY A 76 19.80 11.53 -6.10
N ARG A 77 20.77 10.68 -6.45
CA ARG A 77 20.91 10.09 -7.79
C ARG A 77 20.15 8.77 -7.98
N GLU A 78 19.44 8.29 -6.94
CA GLU A 78 18.61 7.09 -7.09
C GLU A 78 17.50 7.35 -8.13
N THR A 79 17.19 6.31 -8.90
CA THR A 79 16.20 6.37 -9.99
C THR A 79 14.99 5.48 -9.74
N GLU A 80 15.02 4.70 -8.65
CA GLU A 80 13.98 3.78 -8.27
C GLU A 80 13.52 4.05 -6.83
N TYR A 81 12.22 4.15 -6.66
CA TYR A 81 11.56 4.37 -5.39
C TYR A 81 10.11 3.90 -5.48
N MET A 82 9.66 3.11 -4.53
CA MET A 82 8.28 2.61 -4.51
C MET A 82 7.33 3.52 -3.73
N GLY A 83 7.84 4.31 -2.82
CA GLY A 83 7.02 4.99 -1.82
C GLY A 83 6.70 4.07 -0.63
N HIS A 84 5.73 4.50 0.18
CA HIS A 84 5.25 3.70 1.32
C HIS A 84 4.41 2.53 0.82
N PRO A 85 4.74 1.26 1.14
CA PRO A 85 4.05 0.09 0.60
C PRO A 85 2.54 0.09 0.86
N TRP A 86 2.09 0.57 2.01
CA TRP A 86 0.66 0.63 2.36
C TRP A 86 -0.11 1.62 1.47
N LEU A 87 0.50 2.74 1.08
CA LEU A 87 -0.11 3.68 0.14
C LEU A 87 -0.18 3.12 -1.28
N VAL A 88 0.85 2.39 -1.69
CA VAL A 88 0.81 1.65 -2.96
C VAL A 88 -0.32 0.64 -2.94
N ALA A 89 -0.48 -0.13 -1.86
CA ALA A 89 -1.58 -1.07 -1.66
C ALA A 89 -2.96 -0.40 -1.78
N LYS A 90 -3.17 0.73 -1.10
CA LYS A 90 -4.38 1.58 -1.19
C LYS A 90 -4.72 1.92 -2.64
N VAL A 91 -3.74 2.43 -3.39
CA VAL A 91 -3.94 2.82 -4.80
C VAL A 91 -4.18 1.60 -5.70
N LEU A 92 -3.49 0.48 -5.45
CA LEU A 92 -3.70 -0.77 -6.18
C LEU A 92 -5.11 -1.33 -5.96
N ALA A 93 -5.64 -1.20 -4.75
CA ALA A 93 -7.00 -1.61 -4.39
C ALA A 93 -8.08 -0.67 -4.94
N GLY A 94 -7.71 0.53 -5.41
CA GLY A 94 -8.64 1.53 -5.93
C GLY A 94 -9.14 2.54 -4.90
N GLY A 95 -8.54 2.57 -3.72
CA GLY A 95 -8.77 3.55 -2.66
C GLY A 95 -10.06 3.37 -1.87
N LYS A 96 -10.91 2.41 -2.22
CA LYS A 96 -12.21 2.12 -1.56
C LYS A 96 -12.41 0.62 -1.42
N ASP A 97 -13.26 0.23 -0.47
CA ASP A 97 -13.70 -1.15 -0.26
C ASP A 97 -12.52 -2.12 -0.10
N TYR A 98 -11.51 -1.69 0.65
CA TYR A 98 -10.32 -2.46 0.99
C TYR A 98 -9.91 -2.20 2.44
N TYR A 99 -9.06 -3.06 2.98
CA TYR A 99 -8.29 -2.80 4.18
C TYR A 99 -6.99 -3.62 4.16
N LEU A 100 -5.96 -3.11 4.81
CA LEU A 100 -4.77 -3.87 5.12
C LEU A 100 -5.13 -4.90 6.18
N SER A 101 -4.75 -6.16 5.96
CA SER A 101 -5.23 -7.29 6.75
C SER A 101 -4.09 -8.23 7.12
N HIS A 102 -4.39 -9.25 7.91
CA HIS A 102 -3.47 -10.35 8.26
C HIS A 102 -2.10 -9.83 8.74
N GLY A 103 -1.00 -10.34 8.20
CA GLY A 103 0.35 -9.97 8.61
C GLY A 103 0.64 -8.47 8.53
N THR A 104 0.09 -7.76 7.53
CA THR A 104 0.25 -6.30 7.43
C THR A 104 -0.49 -5.56 8.53
N ALA A 105 -1.69 -5.99 8.90
CA ALA A 105 -2.42 -5.42 10.03
C ALA A 105 -1.74 -5.77 11.35
N MET A 106 -1.22 -6.99 11.50
CA MET A 106 -0.41 -7.37 12.66
C MET A 106 0.81 -6.44 12.82
N GLU A 107 1.49 -6.10 11.73
CA GLU A 107 2.60 -5.14 11.74
C GLU A 107 2.12 -3.74 12.18
N ALA A 108 1.02 -3.26 11.62
CA ALA A 108 0.42 -1.96 11.97
C ALA A 108 0.07 -1.85 13.46
N HIS A 109 -0.38 -2.95 14.06
CA HIS A 109 -0.73 -3.05 15.48
C HIS A 109 0.43 -3.47 16.38
N GLN A 110 1.65 -3.58 15.87
CA GLN A 110 2.81 -4.02 16.65
C GLN A 110 2.64 -5.42 17.26
N MET A 111 2.01 -6.32 16.49
CA MET A 111 1.74 -7.71 16.86
C MET A 111 2.80 -8.67 16.29
N VAL A 112 3.86 -8.16 15.69
CA VAL A 112 4.94 -8.94 15.09
C VAL A 112 6.29 -8.48 15.59
N THR A 113 7.25 -9.40 15.61
CA THR A 113 8.62 -9.12 16.04
C THR A 113 9.55 -8.82 14.87
N GLN A 114 9.10 -9.10 13.64
CA GLN A 114 9.87 -8.89 12.40
C GLN A 114 9.01 -8.20 11.34
N PRO A 115 9.60 -7.34 10.51
CA PRO A 115 8.90 -6.71 9.40
C PRO A 115 8.32 -7.75 8.45
N GLN A 116 7.13 -7.47 7.90
CA GLN A 116 6.48 -8.34 6.93
C GLN A 116 7.07 -8.14 5.53
N LEU A 117 7.40 -9.24 4.85
CA LEU A 117 7.95 -9.20 3.48
C LEU A 117 6.87 -9.00 2.41
N ALA A 118 5.62 -9.24 2.75
CA ALA A 118 4.47 -9.08 1.87
C ALA A 118 3.44 -8.15 2.47
N VAL A 119 2.76 -7.38 1.60
CA VAL A 119 1.63 -6.52 1.98
C VAL A 119 0.33 -7.26 1.67
N TYR A 120 -0.41 -7.61 2.71
CA TYR A 120 -1.70 -8.30 2.62
C TYR A 120 -2.83 -7.29 2.61
N VAL A 121 -3.70 -7.41 1.61
CA VAL A 121 -4.83 -6.51 1.38
C VAL A 121 -6.08 -7.31 1.14
N THR A 122 -7.08 -7.14 1.97
CA THR A 122 -8.43 -7.64 1.68
C THR A 122 -9.20 -6.57 0.91
N ALA A 123 -9.78 -6.93 -0.23
CA ALA A 123 -10.55 -6.04 -1.08
C ALA A 123 -11.80 -6.72 -1.64
N LEU A 124 -12.89 -5.97 -1.85
CA LEU A 124 -14.13 -6.51 -2.46
C LEU A 124 -13.95 -6.78 -3.94
N LYS A 125 -13.15 -5.96 -4.60
CA LYS A 125 -12.80 -6.17 -6.00
C LYS A 125 -11.79 -7.30 -6.12
N PRO A 126 -12.03 -8.31 -6.96
CA PRO A 126 -11.02 -9.35 -7.20
C PRO A 126 -9.80 -8.74 -7.88
N LEU A 127 -8.66 -8.86 -7.22
CA LEU A 127 -7.37 -8.33 -7.67
C LEU A 127 -6.34 -9.45 -7.71
N ARG A 128 -5.47 -9.42 -8.71
CA ARG A 128 -4.36 -10.36 -8.80
C ARG A 128 -3.19 -9.90 -7.94
N SER A 129 -2.65 -10.79 -7.13
CA SER A 129 -1.41 -10.57 -6.41
C SER A 129 -0.26 -10.31 -7.37
N ARG A 130 0.71 -9.49 -6.96
CA ARG A 130 1.83 -9.06 -7.79
C ARG A 130 3.02 -8.63 -6.96
N SER A 131 4.20 -8.68 -7.55
CA SER A 131 5.39 -8.07 -6.98
C SER A 131 5.67 -6.72 -7.67
N ILE A 132 6.06 -5.73 -6.88
CA ILE A 132 6.51 -4.42 -7.36
C ILE A 132 7.82 -4.11 -6.61
N MET A 133 8.91 -3.95 -7.35
CA MET A 133 10.23 -3.62 -6.80
C MET A 133 10.62 -4.50 -5.60
N GLY A 134 10.38 -5.80 -5.70
CA GLY A 134 10.73 -6.78 -4.65
C GLY A 134 9.70 -6.91 -3.53
N THR A 135 8.75 -6.00 -3.37
CA THR A 135 7.65 -6.12 -2.40
C THR A 135 6.50 -6.90 -3.02
N GLU A 136 6.05 -7.94 -2.33
CA GLU A 136 4.90 -8.72 -2.74
C GLU A 136 3.60 -8.10 -2.20
N PHE A 137 2.64 -7.85 -3.09
CA PHE A 137 1.29 -7.41 -2.74
C PHE A 137 0.32 -8.57 -2.95
N ARG A 138 -0.20 -9.12 -1.84
CA ARG A 138 -1.15 -10.22 -1.82
C ARG A 138 -2.55 -9.71 -1.59
N PHE A 139 -3.42 -9.92 -2.59
CA PHE A 139 -4.82 -9.50 -2.53
C PHE A 139 -5.70 -10.69 -2.18
N ILE A 140 -6.48 -10.53 -1.10
CA ILE A 140 -7.45 -11.49 -0.61
C ILE A 140 -8.84 -10.97 -1.00
N HIS A 141 -9.64 -11.81 -1.66
CA HIS A 141 -10.99 -11.42 -2.05
C HIS A 141 -11.93 -11.47 -0.84
N GLY A 142 -12.45 -10.32 -0.45
CA GLY A 142 -13.44 -10.17 0.61
C GLY A 142 -14.87 -10.08 0.09
N GLN A 143 -15.85 -10.27 0.96
CA GLN A 143 -17.28 -10.04 0.67
C GLN A 143 -17.74 -8.75 1.36
N GLY A 144 -18.70 -8.03 0.78
CA GLY A 144 -19.17 -6.74 1.31
C GLY A 144 -19.66 -6.80 2.76
N LYS A 145 -20.31 -7.90 3.15
CA LYS A 145 -20.75 -8.15 4.54
C LYS A 145 -19.57 -8.29 5.53
N HIS A 146 -18.35 -8.46 5.03
CA HIS A 146 -17.13 -8.60 5.83
C HIS A 146 -16.34 -7.28 5.98
N LEU A 147 -16.83 -6.16 5.43
CA LEU A 147 -16.25 -4.83 5.66
C LEU A 147 -16.73 -4.28 6.99
N PHE A 148 -16.07 -4.69 8.07
CA PHE A 148 -16.30 -4.19 9.44
C PHE A 148 -15.03 -4.43 10.27
N GLY A 149 -14.94 -3.81 11.45
CA GLY A 149 -13.72 -3.90 12.26
C GLY A 149 -12.53 -3.31 11.50
N ILE A 150 -12.71 -2.12 10.95
CA ILE A 150 -11.70 -1.42 10.13
C ILE A 150 -11.52 -0.04 10.73
N GLU A 151 -10.29 0.37 10.86
CA GLU A 151 -9.91 1.68 11.39
C GLU A 151 -8.88 2.37 10.49
N GLU A 152 -8.69 3.67 10.68
CA GLU A 152 -7.71 4.46 9.94
C GLU A 152 -6.37 4.49 10.67
N HIS A 153 -5.29 4.16 9.93
CA HIS A 153 -3.91 4.26 10.38
C HIS A 153 -3.13 5.26 9.52
N TRP A 154 -2.25 6.02 10.14
CA TRP A 154 -1.31 6.88 9.43
C TRP A 154 -0.23 6.03 8.76
N ALA A 155 -0.22 6.01 7.44
CA ALA A 155 0.88 5.44 6.66
C ALA A 155 2.05 6.44 6.53
N THR A 156 1.72 7.71 6.44
CA THR A 156 2.67 8.84 6.47
C THR A 156 2.08 9.96 7.32
N LYS A 157 2.82 11.05 7.51
CA LYS A 157 2.32 12.25 8.22
C LYS A 157 1.11 12.91 7.53
N GLN A 158 0.87 12.62 6.25
CA GLN A 158 -0.17 13.25 5.44
C GLN A 158 -1.26 12.30 4.98
N GLU A 159 -0.99 10.97 4.94
CA GLU A 159 -1.92 10.01 4.37
C GLU A 159 -2.24 8.84 5.29
N LYS A 160 -3.53 8.52 5.36
CA LYS A 160 -4.06 7.37 6.09
C LYS A 160 -4.44 6.23 5.15
N VAL A 161 -4.43 5.03 5.70
CA VAL A 161 -4.88 3.78 5.09
C VAL A 161 -5.92 3.12 6.00
N GLN A 162 -6.74 2.26 5.41
CA GLN A 162 -7.68 1.42 6.15
C GLN A 162 -6.96 0.14 6.60
N VAL A 163 -7.08 -0.21 7.87
CA VAL A 163 -6.47 -1.39 8.48
C VAL A 163 -7.54 -2.13 9.29
N SER A 164 -7.53 -3.45 9.34
CA SER A 164 -8.37 -4.17 10.31
C SER A 164 -7.98 -3.79 11.74
N ASP A 165 -8.96 -3.58 12.64
CA ASP A 165 -8.68 -3.37 14.05
C ASP A 165 -8.03 -4.62 14.68
N ILE A 166 -7.54 -4.51 15.91
CA ILE A 166 -6.82 -5.60 16.58
C ILE A 166 -7.64 -6.88 16.66
N ASP A 167 -8.91 -6.78 17.07
CA ASP A 167 -9.76 -7.96 17.24
C ASP A 167 -10.08 -8.59 15.89
N ARG A 168 -10.33 -7.76 14.87
CA ARG A 168 -10.54 -8.24 13.50
C ARG A 168 -9.27 -8.88 12.94
N THR A 169 -8.11 -8.31 13.20
CA THR A 169 -6.81 -8.85 12.76
C THR A 169 -6.55 -10.23 13.33
N ILE A 170 -6.88 -10.43 14.61
CA ILE A 170 -6.79 -11.74 15.28
C ILE A 170 -7.72 -12.74 14.59
N ILE A 171 -8.99 -12.39 14.35
CA ILE A 171 -9.95 -13.30 13.72
C ILE A 171 -9.58 -13.63 12.27
N ASP A 172 -9.10 -12.65 11.49
CA ASP A 172 -8.59 -12.90 10.14
C ASP A 172 -7.37 -13.84 10.18
N GLY A 173 -6.46 -13.65 11.16
CA GLY A 173 -5.30 -14.52 11.38
C GLY A 173 -5.66 -15.94 11.81
N LEU A 174 -6.65 -16.11 12.68
CA LEU A 174 -7.14 -17.43 13.08
C LEU A 174 -7.83 -18.17 11.92
N LYS A 175 -8.44 -17.42 11.03
CA LYS A 175 -9.10 -17.95 9.83
C LYS A 175 -8.11 -18.38 8.74
N GLN A 176 -7.05 -17.62 8.55
CA GLN A 176 -6.05 -17.80 7.49
C GLN A 176 -4.63 -17.53 8.04
N PRO A 177 -4.14 -18.39 8.97
CA PRO A 177 -2.88 -18.17 9.67
C PRO A 177 -1.66 -18.15 8.74
N GLU A 178 -1.74 -18.77 7.59
CA GLU A 178 -0.69 -18.76 6.56
C GLU A 178 -0.34 -17.34 6.06
N TYR A 179 -1.27 -16.40 6.17
CA TYR A 179 -1.03 -14.99 5.80
C TYR A 179 -0.49 -14.14 6.97
N CYS A 180 -0.29 -14.80 8.13
CA CYS A 180 0.20 -14.18 9.36
C CYS A 180 1.53 -14.79 9.84
N GLY A 181 2.15 -15.67 9.06
CA GLY A 181 3.33 -16.43 9.47
C GLY A 181 3.02 -17.68 10.28
N GLY A 182 1.74 -18.08 10.34
CA GLY A 182 1.26 -19.28 11.05
C GLY A 182 0.54 -18.97 12.35
N ILE A 183 -0.15 -19.97 12.89
CA ILE A 183 -0.98 -19.84 14.10
C ILE A 183 -0.18 -19.38 15.32
N THR A 184 1.07 -19.80 15.42
CA THR A 184 1.95 -19.40 16.52
C THR A 184 2.23 -17.89 16.53
N GLU A 185 2.41 -17.30 15.35
CA GLU A 185 2.62 -15.84 15.24
C GLU A 185 1.34 -15.07 15.59
N VAL A 186 0.17 -15.58 15.19
CA VAL A 186 -1.13 -15.01 15.64
C VAL A 186 -1.27 -15.06 17.16
N ALA A 187 -0.93 -16.20 17.79
CA ALA A 187 -0.99 -16.35 19.24
C ALA A 187 -0.01 -15.41 19.96
N LYS A 188 1.21 -15.24 19.44
CA LYS A 188 2.17 -14.26 19.97
C LYS A 188 1.64 -12.84 19.85
N GLY A 189 1.09 -12.48 18.70
CA GLY A 189 0.50 -11.15 18.44
C GLY A 189 -0.66 -10.86 19.40
N LEU A 190 -1.55 -11.84 19.61
CA LEU A 190 -2.62 -11.76 20.62
C LEU A 190 -2.06 -11.49 22.02
N TRP A 191 -1.02 -12.24 22.43
CA TRP A 191 -0.37 -12.05 23.72
C TRP A 191 0.26 -10.66 23.87
N MET A 192 0.92 -10.17 22.83
CA MET A 192 1.55 -8.83 22.82
C MET A 192 0.53 -7.71 23.02
N GLN A 193 -0.68 -7.87 22.50
CA GLN A 193 -1.75 -6.85 22.54
C GLN A 193 -2.92 -7.22 23.48
N ARG A 194 -2.77 -8.22 24.36
CA ARG A 194 -3.84 -8.80 25.21
C ARG A 194 -4.65 -7.77 25.98
N GLU A 195 -4.02 -6.65 26.40
CA GLU A 195 -4.70 -5.58 27.15
C GLU A 195 -5.61 -4.70 26.28
N ARG A 196 -5.43 -4.74 24.95
CA ARG A 196 -6.21 -3.98 23.97
C ARG A 196 -7.27 -4.82 23.27
N VAL A 197 -7.24 -6.13 23.49
CA VAL A 197 -8.18 -7.08 22.87
C VAL A 197 -9.47 -7.13 23.66
N SER A 198 -10.62 -7.10 22.97
CA SER A 198 -11.93 -7.30 23.58
C SER A 198 -12.46 -8.71 23.31
N PRO A 199 -12.59 -9.56 24.34
CA PRO A 199 -13.17 -10.90 24.19
C PRO A 199 -14.56 -10.88 23.56
N GLU A 200 -15.38 -9.90 23.90
CA GLU A 200 -16.74 -9.74 23.37
C GLU A 200 -16.72 -9.44 21.87
N ARG A 201 -15.79 -8.57 21.42
CA ARG A 201 -15.62 -8.28 19.98
C ARG A 201 -15.06 -9.47 19.23
N LEU A 202 -14.12 -10.21 19.82
CA LEU A 202 -13.59 -11.43 19.20
C LEU A 202 -14.71 -12.43 18.93
N VAL A 203 -15.57 -12.70 19.92
CA VAL A 203 -16.73 -13.60 19.74
C VAL A 203 -17.68 -13.08 18.68
N THR A 204 -18.02 -11.80 18.72
CA THR A 204 -18.91 -11.16 17.75
C THR A 204 -18.37 -11.28 16.32
N TYR A 205 -17.06 -11.02 16.14
CA TYR A 205 -16.41 -11.08 14.85
C TYR A 205 -16.26 -12.51 14.34
N ALA A 206 -15.95 -13.47 15.23
CA ALA A 206 -15.87 -14.89 14.89
C ALA A 206 -17.21 -15.43 14.36
N ILE A 207 -18.31 -15.12 15.05
CA ILE A 207 -19.67 -15.49 14.62
C ILE A 207 -19.98 -14.86 13.27
N ARG A 208 -19.73 -13.55 13.10
CA ARG A 208 -20.02 -12.82 11.87
C ARG A 208 -19.22 -13.36 10.67
N LEU A 209 -17.99 -13.80 10.89
CA LEU A 209 -17.11 -14.38 9.86
C LEU A 209 -17.25 -15.90 9.72
N ARG A 210 -18.03 -16.54 10.58
CA ARG A 210 -18.20 -18.01 10.65
C ARG A 210 -16.85 -18.74 10.78
N VAL A 211 -16.03 -18.29 11.72
CA VAL A 211 -14.71 -18.91 11.98
C VAL A 211 -14.89 -20.00 13.02
N GLY A 212 -14.94 -21.27 12.58
CA GLY A 212 -15.15 -22.43 13.45
C GLY A 212 -14.03 -22.69 14.47
N ALA A 213 -12.84 -22.17 14.24
CA ALA A 213 -11.71 -22.31 15.17
C ALA A 213 -11.86 -21.51 16.47
N VAL A 214 -12.88 -20.66 16.59
CA VAL A 214 -13.13 -19.75 17.74
C VAL A 214 -14.48 -20.05 18.38
N MET A 215 -15.30 -20.90 17.77
CA MET A 215 -16.56 -21.42 18.33
C MET A 215 -16.32 -22.74 19.04
#